data_aa557af197ad0c64f10ac314e1a6abc6
#
_entry.id   aa557af197ad0c64f10ac314e1a6abc6
#
_cell.length_a   1.000
_cell.length_b   1.000
_cell.length_c   1.000
_cell.angle_alpha   90.00
_cell.angle_beta   90.00
_cell.angle_gamma   90.00
#
_symmetry.space_group_name_H-M   'P 1'
#
loop_
_entity.id
_entity.type
_entity.pdbx_description
1 polymer ?
#
loop_
_entity_poly.entity_id
_entity_poly.type
_entity_poly.pdbx_seq_one_letter_code
_entity_poly.pdbx_strand_id
1 'polypeptide(L)'
;EELEREWEVVKEKTKYCKTDIEKALVVHEHLCDTIVYSSRLQAAAHDIEGAIFEKEAVCEGYALAYKYYMNRLEIPCKIVSGTSNGQSHAWNQIQLNGNWYMVDPTWDDVANSHDVKHQYFLCSENKFPNHVWNKESELYETCSDTTYDNLDWKNDLQGMYAYQGGLYRSKSLIVGGKEVSGIWRIDAENIEKEAELVLPITDQWQLNSVNVVRGYSQLSYYDGMLYYNT
;
A
#
# COMPACT_ATOMS: atom_id res chain seq x y z
N GLU A 1 4.22 -24.95 -7.80
CA GLU A 1 3.21 -25.28 -6.78
C GLU A 1 3.17 -24.20 -5.66
N GLU A 2 4.30 -23.80 -5.10
CA GLU A 2 4.37 -22.80 -4.03
C GLU A 2 3.92 -21.40 -4.48
N LEU A 3 4.39 -20.89 -5.62
CA LEU A 3 3.95 -19.63 -6.21
C LEU A 3 2.43 -19.59 -6.46
N GLU A 4 1.84 -20.73 -6.86
CA GLU A 4 0.37 -20.78 -7.03
C GLU A 4 -0.37 -20.73 -5.70
N ARG A 5 0.18 -21.32 -4.64
CA ARG A 5 -0.43 -21.25 -3.30
C ARG A 5 -0.41 -19.80 -2.77
N GLU A 6 0.71 -19.11 -2.91
CA GLU A 6 0.83 -17.70 -2.49
C GLU A 6 -0.02 -16.77 -3.38
N TRP A 7 -0.15 -17.10 -4.67
CA TRP A 7 -1.09 -16.40 -5.53
C TRP A 7 -2.55 -16.56 -5.07
N GLU A 8 -3.00 -17.75 -4.67
CA GLU A 8 -4.37 -17.93 -4.17
C GLU A 8 -4.64 -17.09 -2.92
N VAL A 9 -3.64 -16.82 -2.07
CA VAL A 9 -3.77 -15.90 -0.94
C VAL A 9 -4.06 -14.47 -1.42
N VAL A 10 -3.29 -13.95 -2.37
CA VAL A 10 -3.49 -12.59 -2.91
C VAL A 10 -4.78 -12.51 -3.72
N LYS A 11 -5.10 -13.53 -4.49
CA LYS A 11 -6.33 -13.62 -5.26
C LYS A 11 -7.58 -13.60 -4.35
N GLU A 12 -7.54 -14.29 -3.21
CA GLU A 12 -8.64 -14.21 -2.24
C GLU A 12 -8.73 -12.82 -1.60
N LYS A 13 -7.60 -12.18 -1.26
CA LYS A 13 -7.58 -10.81 -0.74
C LYS A 13 -8.12 -9.77 -1.75
N THR A 14 -7.91 -9.98 -3.05
CA THR A 14 -8.33 -9.06 -4.12
C THR A 14 -9.70 -9.39 -4.72
N LYS A 15 -10.32 -10.48 -4.32
CA LYS A 15 -11.56 -11.04 -4.88
C LYS A 15 -12.74 -10.05 -4.95
N TYR A 16 -12.81 -9.14 -3.99
CA TYR A 16 -13.88 -8.16 -3.90
C TYR A 16 -13.47 -6.76 -4.35
N CYS A 17 -12.23 -6.59 -4.81
CA CYS A 17 -11.78 -5.35 -5.43
C CYS A 17 -12.49 -5.13 -6.76
N LYS A 18 -12.98 -3.93 -6.99
CA LYS A 18 -13.64 -3.53 -8.24
C LYS A 18 -12.74 -2.72 -9.16
N THR A 19 -11.74 -2.07 -8.59
CA THR A 19 -10.83 -1.16 -9.30
C THR A 19 -9.39 -1.64 -9.22
N ASP A 20 -8.57 -1.22 -10.16
CA ASP A 20 -7.15 -1.59 -10.17
C ASP A 20 -6.36 -0.89 -9.07
N ILE A 21 -6.79 0.29 -8.60
CA ILE A 21 -6.20 0.93 -7.42
C ILE A 21 -6.40 0.09 -6.16
N GLU A 22 -7.59 -0.50 -5.96
CA GLU A 22 -7.85 -1.42 -4.84
C GLU A 22 -6.91 -2.62 -4.88
N LYS A 23 -6.78 -3.26 -6.05
CA LYS A 23 -5.91 -4.43 -6.24
C LYS A 23 -4.44 -4.07 -5.98
N ALA A 24 -3.99 -2.94 -6.54
CA ALA A 24 -2.62 -2.45 -6.36
C ALA A 24 -2.31 -2.17 -4.89
N LEU A 25 -3.26 -1.56 -4.15
CA LEU A 25 -3.13 -1.30 -2.72
C LEU A 25 -3.07 -2.60 -1.92
N VAL A 26 -3.95 -3.56 -2.17
CA VAL A 26 -3.96 -4.86 -1.47
C VAL A 26 -2.62 -5.59 -1.63
N VAL A 27 -2.02 -5.55 -2.81
CA VAL A 27 -0.69 -6.15 -3.04
C VAL A 27 0.39 -5.37 -2.30
N HIS A 28 0.34 -4.05 -2.32
CA HIS A 28 1.28 -3.19 -1.59
C HIS A 28 1.25 -3.49 -0.08
N GLU A 29 0.07 -3.47 0.53
CA GLU A 29 -0.15 -3.83 1.93
C GLU A 29 0.33 -5.25 2.24
N HIS A 30 0.01 -6.20 1.36
CA HIS A 30 0.41 -7.60 1.54
C HIS A 30 1.93 -7.77 1.60
N LEU A 31 2.67 -7.11 0.72
CA LEU A 31 4.12 -7.19 0.71
C LEU A 31 4.74 -6.54 1.95
N CYS A 32 4.29 -5.33 2.31
CA CYS A 32 4.78 -4.62 3.48
C CYS A 32 4.45 -5.34 4.80
N ASP A 33 3.31 -6.06 4.89
CA ASP A 33 2.91 -6.82 6.08
C ASP A 33 3.62 -8.17 6.20
N THR A 34 3.98 -8.81 5.07
CA THR A 34 4.46 -10.20 5.07
C THR A 34 5.96 -10.36 4.83
N ILE A 35 6.64 -9.38 4.23
CA ILE A 35 8.08 -9.45 3.95
C ILE A 35 8.82 -8.64 4.99
N VAL A 36 9.95 -9.16 5.44
CA VAL A 36 10.90 -8.45 6.29
C VAL A 36 12.10 -8.01 5.45
N TYR A 37 12.45 -6.72 5.51
CA TYR A 37 13.62 -6.22 4.79
C TYR A 37 14.91 -6.90 5.28
N SER A 38 15.61 -7.58 4.39
CA SER A 38 16.83 -8.30 4.74
C SER A 38 18.01 -7.36 4.95
N SER A 39 18.60 -7.43 6.13
CA SER A 39 19.93 -6.83 6.38
C SER A 39 21.06 -7.74 5.90
N ARG A 40 20.76 -8.98 5.55
CA ARG A 40 21.71 -9.99 5.07
C ARG A 40 21.60 -10.04 3.56
N LEU A 41 22.61 -9.63 2.84
CA LEU A 41 22.69 -9.68 1.38
C LEU A 41 22.84 -11.13 0.89
N GLN A 42 21.89 -12.01 1.20
CA GLN A 42 21.86 -13.36 0.69
C GLN A 42 21.34 -13.36 -0.75
N ALA A 43 21.79 -14.26 -1.59
CA ALA A 43 21.37 -14.32 -2.98
C ALA A 43 19.84 -14.47 -3.12
N ALA A 44 19.21 -15.28 -2.28
CA ALA A 44 17.75 -15.47 -2.26
C ALA A 44 16.96 -14.18 -1.95
N ALA A 45 17.51 -13.26 -1.16
CA ALA A 45 16.84 -12.00 -0.85
C ALA A 45 16.68 -11.06 -2.07
N HIS A 46 17.41 -11.33 -3.15
CA HIS A 46 17.37 -10.59 -4.42
C HIS A 46 16.37 -11.16 -5.43
N ASP A 47 15.71 -12.26 -5.13
CA ASP A 47 14.79 -12.91 -6.05
C ASP A 47 13.36 -13.03 -5.49
N ILE A 48 12.48 -13.55 -6.33
CA ILE A 48 11.08 -13.71 -5.99
C ILE A 48 10.86 -14.79 -4.93
N GLU A 49 11.74 -15.79 -4.88
CA GLU A 49 11.63 -16.90 -3.93
C GLU A 49 11.89 -16.42 -2.50
N GLY A 50 12.91 -15.59 -2.29
CA GLY A 50 13.17 -14.94 -1.01
C GLY A 50 12.00 -14.08 -0.55
N ALA A 51 11.47 -13.24 -1.44
CA ALA A 51 10.35 -12.35 -1.13
C ALA A 51 9.06 -13.13 -0.81
N ILE A 52 8.71 -14.11 -1.63
CA ILE A 52 7.40 -14.78 -1.54
C ILE A 52 7.41 -15.96 -0.57
N PHE A 53 8.49 -16.75 -0.51
CA PHE A 53 8.51 -17.98 0.32
C PHE A 53 9.22 -17.77 1.63
N GLU A 54 10.43 -17.19 1.60
CA GLU A 54 11.22 -16.97 2.81
C GLU A 54 10.74 -15.74 3.59
N LYS A 55 9.91 -14.89 2.96
CA LYS A 55 9.41 -13.63 3.52
C LYS A 55 10.54 -12.69 3.99
N GLU A 56 11.70 -12.79 3.34
CA GLU A 56 12.88 -11.96 3.59
C GLU A 56 13.45 -11.49 2.25
N ALA A 57 13.51 -10.17 2.00
CA ALA A 57 13.97 -9.63 0.74
C ALA A 57 14.67 -8.28 0.87
N VAL A 58 15.48 -7.93 -0.13
CA VAL A 58 15.94 -6.59 -0.42
C VAL A 58 15.02 -5.95 -1.48
N CYS A 59 15.28 -4.72 -1.86
CA CYS A 59 14.45 -3.95 -2.80
C CYS A 59 14.13 -4.69 -4.11
N GLU A 60 15.09 -5.45 -4.65
CA GLU A 60 14.90 -6.21 -5.89
C GLU A 60 13.85 -7.33 -5.71
N GLY A 61 13.88 -8.05 -4.59
CA GLY A 61 12.88 -9.07 -4.25
C GLY A 61 11.47 -8.48 -4.08
N TYR A 62 11.34 -7.34 -3.39
CA TYR A 62 10.06 -6.59 -3.31
C TYR A 62 9.53 -6.20 -4.70
N ALA A 63 10.39 -5.63 -5.53
CA ALA A 63 10.01 -5.18 -6.88
C ALA A 63 9.59 -6.35 -7.78
N LEU A 64 10.28 -7.49 -7.68
CA LEU A 64 9.93 -8.72 -8.41
C LEU A 64 8.59 -9.29 -7.93
N ALA A 65 8.37 -9.37 -6.63
CA ALA A 65 7.13 -9.88 -6.04
C ALA A 65 5.94 -8.97 -6.41
N TYR A 66 6.10 -7.64 -6.30
CA TYR A 66 5.06 -6.70 -6.70
C TYR A 66 4.70 -6.86 -8.18
N LYS A 67 5.69 -6.91 -9.07
CA LYS A 67 5.47 -7.14 -10.50
C LYS A 67 4.78 -8.48 -10.79
N TYR A 68 5.16 -9.54 -10.08
CA TYR A 68 4.53 -10.85 -10.24
C TYR A 68 3.02 -10.78 -9.96
N TYR A 69 2.63 -10.20 -8.83
CA TYR A 69 1.21 -10.07 -8.47
C TYR A 69 0.45 -9.12 -9.39
N MET A 70 1.04 -7.97 -9.77
CA MET A 70 0.43 -7.06 -10.74
C MET A 70 0.14 -7.75 -12.07
N ASN A 71 1.11 -8.50 -12.60
CA ASN A 71 0.91 -9.25 -13.85
C ASN A 71 -0.19 -10.30 -13.73
N ARG A 72 -0.32 -10.98 -12.59
CA ARG A 72 -1.40 -11.95 -12.33
C ARG A 72 -2.77 -11.28 -12.21
N LEU A 73 -2.81 -10.02 -11.81
CA LEU A 73 -4.02 -9.17 -11.73
C LEU A 73 -4.30 -8.41 -13.03
N GLU A 74 -3.50 -8.65 -14.09
CA GLU A 74 -3.60 -7.99 -15.40
C GLU A 74 -3.36 -6.47 -15.35
N ILE A 75 -2.60 -5.99 -14.35
CA ILE A 75 -2.18 -4.59 -14.21
C ILE A 75 -0.78 -4.45 -14.79
N PRO A 76 -0.56 -3.59 -15.82
CA PRO A 76 0.76 -3.39 -16.40
C PRO A 76 1.75 -2.89 -15.34
N CYS A 77 2.89 -3.59 -15.21
CA CYS A 77 3.92 -3.29 -14.22
C CYS A 77 5.31 -3.47 -14.78
N LYS A 78 6.18 -2.49 -14.54
CA LYS A 78 7.60 -2.51 -14.87
C LYS A 78 8.45 -2.44 -13.61
N ILE A 79 9.67 -2.96 -13.68
CA ILE A 79 10.70 -2.74 -12.65
C ILE A 79 11.60 -1.61 -13.14
N VAL A 80 11.86 -0.65 -12.28
CA VAL A 80 12.79 0.44 -12.49
C VAL A 80 14.04 0.18 -11.65
N SER A 81 15.20 0.33 -12.26
CA SER A 81 16.49 0.27 -11.58
C SER A 81 17.15 1.64 -11.56
N GLY A 82 17.74 1.98 -10.42
CA GLY A 82 18.40 3.27 -10.26
C GLY A 82 19.13 3.35 -8.92
N THR A 83 19.07 4.51 -8.29
CA THR A 83 19.61 4.70 -6.94
C THR A 83 18.57 5.37 -6.05
N SER A 84 18.61 5.04 -4.77
CA SER A 84 17.89 5.76 -3.73
C SER A 84 18.86 6.12 -2.61
N ASN A 85 18.89 7.41 -2.21
CA ASN A 85 19.91 7.95 -1.29
C ASN A 85 21.35 7.59 -1.69
N GLY A 86 21.64 7.51 -3.00
CA GLY A 86 22.95 7.20 -3.55
C GLY A 86 23.35 5.72 -3.51
N GLN A 87 22.45 4.82 -3.09
CA GLN A 87 22.65 3.38 -3.12
C GLN A 87 21.83 2.75 -4.25
N SER A 88 22.34 1.65 -4.82
CA SER A 88 21.60 0.88 -5.84
C SER A 88 20.24 0.46 -5.30
N HIS A 89 19.19 0.68 -6.09
CA HIS A 89 17.82 0.43 -5.68
C HIS A 89 16.93 0.01 -6.86
N ALA A 90 15.87 -0.76 -6.57
CA ALA A 90 14.86 -1.16 -7.53
C ALA A 90 13.46 -0.93 -6.95
N TRP A 91 12.53 -0.50 -7.82
CA TRP A 91 11.13 -0.25 -7.50
C TRP A 91 10.24 -0.51 -8.72
N ASN A 92 8.98 -0.10 -8.69
CA ASN A 92 8.05 -0.40 -9.76
C ASN A 92 7.44 0.86 -10.39
N GLN A 93 7.01 0.71 -11.64
CA GLN A 93 6.01 1.54 -12.29
C GLN A 93 4.78 0.70 -12.58
N ILE A 94 3.57 1.20 -12.30
CA ILE A 94 2.32 0.56 -12.67
C ILE A 94 1.44 1.50 -13.49
N GLN A 95 0.61 0.94 -14.36
CA GLN A 95 -0.33 1.71 -15.14
C GLN A 95 -1.76 1.56 -14.59
N LEU A 96 -2.37 2.68 -14.23
CA LEU A 96 -3.76 2.77 -13.82
C LEU A 96 -4.47 3.80 -14.69
N ASN A 97 -5.63 3.45 -15.23
CA ASN A 97 -6.44 4.35 -16.07
C ASN A 97 -5.64 5.03 -17.22
N GLY A 98 -4.67 4.31 -17.79
CA GLY A 98 -3.82 4.80 -18.88
C GLY A 98 -2.61 5.63 -18.44
N ASN A 99 -2.48 6.02 -17.18
CA ASN A 99 -1.36 6.78 -16.63
C ASN A 99 -0.40 5.89 -15.84
N TRP A 100 0.90 6.20 -15.88
CA TRP A 100 1.92 5.49 -15.13
C TRP A 100 2.25 6.20 -13.82
N TYR A 101 2.49 5.40 -12.77
CA TYR A 101 2.81 5.86 -11.41
C TYR A 101 3.97 5.05 -10.83
N MET A 102 4.78 5.70 -10.01
CA MET A 102 5.84 5.04 -9.22
C MET A 102 5.26 4.39 -7.97
N VAL A 103 5.78 3.20 -7.65
CA VAL A 103 5.44 2.46 -6.42
C VAL A 103 6.70 1.82 -5.85
N ASP A 104 6.95 2.02 -4.56
CA ASP A 104 8.08 1.39 -3.86
C ASP A 104 7.65 0.80 -2.51
N PRO A 105 7.22 -0.47 -2.47
CA PRO A 105 6.85 -1.14 -1.23
C PRO A 105 8.01 -1.24 -0.23
N THR A 106 9.27 -1.27 -0.71
CA THR A 106 10.45 -1.35 0.17
C THR A 106 10.58 -0.14 1.10
N TRP A 107 10.28 1.06 0.58
CA TRP A 107 10.36 2.31 1.35
C TRP A 107 9.10 2.57 2.18
N ASP A 108 8.00 1.94 1.84
CA ASP A 108 6.74 2.02 2.59
C ASP A 108 6.63 0.93 3.69
N ASP A 109 7.46 -0.11 3.64
CA ASP A 109 7.60 -1.10 4.70
C ASP A 109 8.21 -0.47 5.96
N VAL A 110 7.52 -0.65 7.09
CA VAL A 110 7.98 -0.17 8.40
C VAL A 110 8.65 -1.30 9.15
N ALA A 111 9.96 -1.25 9.23
CA ALA A 111 10.77 -2.30 9.84
C ALA A 111 10.25 -2.73 11.23
N ASN A 112 10.04 -4.04 11.41
CA ASN A 112 9.56 -4.68 12.63
C ASN A 112 8.17 -4.19 13.11
N SER A 113 7.32 -3.74 12.21
CA SER A 113 5.94 -3.33 12.48
C SER A 113 4.99 -3.94 11.45
N HIS A 114 3.71 -4.04 11.77
CA HIS A 114 2.64 -4.28 10.81
C HIS A 114 2.04 -2.97 10.27
N ASP A 115 2.64 -1.83 10.63
CA ASP A 115 2.26 -0.55 10.07
C ASP A 115 2.81 -0.42 8.65
N VAL A 116 2.02 0.15 7.76
CA VAL A 116 2.38 0.39 6.37
C VAL A 116 2.31 1.88 6.09
N LYS A 117 3.30 2.40 5.39
CA LYS A 117 3.28 3.73 4.80
C LYS A 117 2.75 3.65 3.37
N HIS A 118 2.31 4.79 2.87
CA HIS A 118 1.88 4.91 1.47
C HIS A 118 2.56 6.10 0.79
N GLN A 119 3.67 6.57 1.36
CA GLN A 119 4.40 7.74 0.86
C GLN A 119 4.93 7.51 -0.55
N TYR A 120 5.30 6.27 -0.84
CA TYR A 120 5.83 5.84 -2.14
C TYR A 120 4.83 5.00 -2.95
N PHE A 121 3.54 5.04 -2.61
CA PHE A 121 2.48 4.37 -3.34
C PHE A 121 1.80 5.33 -4.33
N LEU A 122 1.78 5.01 -5.62
CA LEU A 122 1.18 5.80 -6.71
C LEU A 122 1.67 7.25 -6.76
N CYS A 123 2.96 7.45 -6.94
CA CYS A 123 3.56 8.77 -7.04
C CYS A 123 3.80 9.20 -8.48
N SER A 124 3.64 10.50 -8.76
CA SER A 124 4.28 11.08 -9.91
C SER A 124 5.80 11.12 -9.71
N GLU A 125 6.55 11.26 -10.79
CA GLU A 125 8.02 11.39 -10.70
C GLU A 125 8.48 12.65 -9.95
N ASN A 126 7.62 13.67 -9.82
CA ASN A 126 7.89 14.89 -9.06
C ASN A 126 7.67 14.73 -7.56
N LYS A 127 6.92 13.71 -7.15
CA LYS A 127 6.62 13.38 -5.75
C LYS A 127 7.23 12.04 -5.30
N PHE A 128 8.31 11.63 -5.97
CA PHE A 128 9.05 10.41 -5.66
C PHE A 128 10.47 10.78 -5.19
N PRO A 129 10.62 11.27 -3.95
CA PRO A 129 11.87 11.85 -3.47
C PRO A 129 12.98 10.80 -3.32
N ASN A 130 14.23 11.28 -3.37
CA ASN A 130 15.43 10.49 -3.15
C ASN A 130 15.72 9.37 -4.16
N HIS A 131 14.91 9.24 -5.22
CA HIS A 131 15.10 8.25 -6.27
C HIS A 131 15.67 8.89 -7.54
N VAL A 132 16.67 8.25 -8.13
CA VAL A 132 17.32 8.71 -9.37
C VAL A 132 17.40 7.55 -10.34
N TRP A 133 16.90 7.74 -11.55
CA TRP A 133 16.95 6.76 -12.64
C TRP A 133 17.21 7.45 -13.98
N ASN A 134 17.52 6.67 -15.01
CA ASN A 134 17.68 7.19 -16.35
C ASN A 134 16.30 7.44 -17.00
N LYS A 135 15.81 8.67 -16.92
CA LYS A 135 14.49 9.07 -17.47
C LYS A 135 14.41 9.00 -18.98
N GLU A 136 15.56 9.00 -19.67
CA GLU A 136 15.65 8.92 -21.13
C GLU A 136 15.62 7.47 -21.65
N SER A 137 15.59 6.49 -20.75
CA SER A 137 15.55 5.08 -21.12
C SER A 137 14.17 4.70 -21.67
N GLU A 138 14.12 4.09 -22.83
CA GLU A 138 12.90 3.52 -23.43
C GLU A 138 12.29 2.36 -22.60
N LEU A 139 13.00 1.89 -21.57
CA LEU A 139 12.51 0.86 -20.66
C LEU A 139 11.47 1.39 -19.66
N TYR A 140 11.48 2.68 -19.41
CA TYR A 140 10.67 3.33 -18.40
C TYR A 140 9.61 4.25 -19.01
N GLU A 141 8.56 4.48 -18.24
CA GLU A 141 7.47 5.37 -18.65
C GLU A 141 7.54 6.68 -17.89
N THR A 142 6.99 7.75 -18.48
CA THR A 142 6.84 9.02 -17.78
C THR A 142 5.68 8.96 -16.82
N CYS A 143 5.94 9.22 -15.53
CA CYS A 143 4.92 9.25 -14.48
C CYS A 143 4.56 10.71 -14.17
N SER A 144 3.80 11.36 -15.04
CA SER A 144 3.47 12.80 -14.93
C SER A 144 2.14 13.11 -14.26
N ASP A 145 1.27 12.12 -14.12
CA ASP A 145 -0.04 12.30 -13.48
C ASP A 145 0.12 12.48 -11.96
N THR A 146 -0.51 13.50 -11.40
CA THR A 146 -0.38 13.93 -10.01
C THR A 146 -1.61 13.62 -9.14
N THR A 147 -2.58 12.89 -9.70
CA THR A 147 -3.87 12.58 -9.04
C THR A 147 -3.68 12.01 -7.62
N TYR A 148 -2.67 11.16 -7.43
CA TYR A 148 -2.43 10.49 -6.15
C TYR A 148 -1.34 11.16 -5.29
N ASP A 149 -0.74 12.28 -5.71
CA ASP A 149 0.45 12.84 -5.04
C ASP A 149 0.17 13.43 -3.65
N ASN A 150 -0.97 14.06 -3.46
CA ASN A 150 -1.27 14.87 -2.27
C ASN A 150 -2.41 14.29 -1.42
N LEU A 151 -2.62 12.98 -1.48
CA LEU A 151 -3.63 12.31 -0.67
C LEU A 151 -3.20 12.32 0.81
N ASP A 152 -4.11 12.71 1.69
CA ASP A 152 -3.85 12.89 3.12
C ASP A 152 -3.44 11.59 3.83
N TRP A 153 -3.92 10.46 3.34
CA TRP A 153 -3.64 9.14 3.89
C TRP A 153 -2.24 8.59 3.57
N LYS A 154 -1.53 9.16 2.59
CA LYS A 154 -0.16 8.72 2.25
C LYS A 154 0.84 8.91 3.38
N ASN A 155 0.57 9.82 4.31
CA ASN A 155 1.44 10.07 5.46
C ASN A 155 0.99 9.32 6.74
N ASP A 156 -0.11 8.59 6.66
CA ASP A 156 -0.57 7.79 7.79
C ASP A 156 0.30 6.54 7.95
N LEU A 157 0.52 6.12 9.20
CA LEU A 157 1.23 4.88 9.55
C LEU A 157 0.25 3.73 9.80
N GLN A 158 -0.84 3.67 9.08
CA GLN A 158 -1.87 2.66 9.24
C GLN A 158 -2.15 1.97 7.93
N GLY A 159 -2.29 0.65 7.98
CA GLY A 159 -2.78 -0.12 6.85
C GLY A 159 -4.13 0.37 6.35
N MET A 160 -4.33 0.32 5.06
CA MET A 160 -5.59 0.60 4.39
C MET A 160 -6.20 -0.68 3.85
N TYR A 161 -7.52 -0.74 3.85
CA TYR A 161 -8.25 -1.93 3.41
C TYR A 161 -9.10 -1.60 2.20
N ALA A 162 -8.93 -2.37 1.12
CA ALA A 162 -9.67 -2.20 -0.11
C ALA A 162 -10.83 -3.19 -0.19
N TYR A 163 -12.04 -2.68 -0.45
CA TYR A 163 -13.23 -3.51 -0.56
C TYR A 163 -14.33 -2.84 -1.39
N GLN A 164 -14.80 -3.52 -2.41
CA GLN A 164 -15.98 -3.15 -3.25
C GLN A 164 -16.00 -1.69 -3.73
N GLY A 165 -14.89 -1.19 -4.24
CA GLY A 165 -14.78 0.17 -4.76
C GLY A 165 -14.53 1.23 -3.68
N GLY A 166 -14.12 0.81 -2.49
CA GLY A 166 -13.76 1.69 -1.38
C GLY A 166 -12.41 1.34 -0.75
N LEU A 167 -11.70 2.36 -0.33
CA LEU A 167 -10.52 2.25 0.51
C LEU A 167 -10.91 2.68 1.92
N TYR A 168 -10.70 1.81 2.90
CA TYR A 168 -11.15 2.01 4.28
C TYR A 168 -9.97 2.22 5.22
N ARG A 169 -10.11 3.17 6.12
CA ARG A 169 -9.13 3.45 7.19
C ARG A 169 -9.82 3.85 8.49
N SER A 170 -9.16 3.61 9.62
CA SER A 170 -9.55 4.14 10.91
C SER A 170 -8.78 5.44 11.17
N LYS A 171 -9.47 6.56 11.36
CA LYS A 171 -8.84 7.87 11.59
C LYS A 171 -9.77 8.84 12.32
N SER A 172 -9.17 9.85 12.96
CA SER A 172 -9.87 11.07 13.38
C SER A 172 -9.71 12.15 12.32
N LEU A 173 -10.82 12.69 11.84
CA LEU A 173 -10.86 13.79 10.88
C LEU A 173 -11.64 14.99 11.45
N ILE A 174 -11.32 16.19 10.99
CA ILE A 174 -12.07 17.40 11.37
C ILE A 174 -13.25 17.59 10.40
N VAL A 175 -14.47 17.46 10.91
CA VAL A 175 -15.70 17.64 10.15
C VAL A 175 -16.51 18.77 10.78
N GLY A 176 -16.75 19.85 10.04
CA GLY A 176 -17.51 21.00 10.56
C GLY A 176 -16.84 21.66 11.79
N GLY A 177 -15.50 21.62 11.89
CA GLY A 177 -14.73 22.15 13.02
C GLY A 177 -14.72 21.26 14.27
N LYS A 178 -15.23 20.05 14.19
CA LYS A 178 -15.20 19.05 15.28
C LYS A 178 -14.37 17.84 14.87
N GLU A 179 -13.61 17.29 15.81
CA GLU A 179 -12.91 16.04 15.60
C GLU A 179 -13.91 14.87 15.65
N VAL A 180 -13.91 14.06 14.62
CA VAL A 180 -14.76 12.86 14.48
C VAL A 180 -13.85 11.67 14.20
N SER A 181 -13.83 10.72 15.14
CA SER A 181 -13.09 9.47 14.99
C SER A 181 -14.00 8.37 14.44
N GLY A 182 -13.48 7.56 13.56
CA GLY A 182 -14.27 6.50 12.95
C GLY A 182 -13.56 5.72 11.87
N ILE A 183 -14.32 4.84 11.23
CA ILE A 183 -13.93 4.18 10.00
C ILE A 183 -14.43 5.04 8.84
N TRP A 184 -13.51 5.43 7.99
CA TRP A 184 -13.77 6.28 6.84
C TRP A 184 -13.58 5.48 5.54
N ARG A 185 -14.46 5.71 4.59
CA ARG A 185 -14.39 5.17 3.24
C ARG A 185 -13.98 6.26 2.25
N ILE A 186 -12.99 5.97 1.44
CA ILE A 186 -12.57 6.78 0.29
C ILE A 186 -13.08 6.05 -0.96
N ASP A 187 -13.66 6.79 -1.90
CA ASP A 187 -14.13 6.23 -3.17
C ASP A 187 -12.93 5.91 -4.07
N ALA A 188 -12.72 4.63 -4.39
CA ALA A 188 -11.57 4.20 -5.18
C ALA A 188 -11.66 4.61 -6.66
N GLU A 189 -12.86 4.89 -7.19
CA GLU A 189 -13.04 5.42 -8.54
C GLU A 189 -12.89 6.95 -8.60
N ASN A 190 -13.12 7.63 -7.47
CA ASN A 190 -13.03 9.08 -7.36
C ASN A 190 -12.30 9.49 -6.07
N ILE A 191 -10.99 9.28 -6.09
CA ILE A 191 -10.09 9.43 -4.94
C ILE A 191 -10.02 10.86 -4.37
N GLU A 192 -10.39 11.86 -5.16
CA GLU A 192 -10.41 13.28 -4.75
C GLU A 192 -11.68 13.66 -3.98
N LYS A 193 -12.68 12.79 -3.99
CA LYS A 193 -13.91 13.00 -3.23
C LYS A 193 -13.64 12.92 -1.73
N GLU A 194 -14.33 13.76 -0.94
CA GLU A 194 -14.27 13.68 0.51
C GLU A 194 -14.59 12.26 1.02
N ALA A 195 -13.81 11.83 2.02
CA ALA A 195 -14.03 10.54 2.65
C ALA A 195 -15.37 10.51 3.38
N GLU A 196 -16.08 9.39 3.29
CA GLU A 196 -17.37 9.15 3.92
C GLU A 196 -17.17 8.46 5.28
N LEU A 197 -17.81 8.98 6.33
CA LEU A 197 -17.84 8.31 7.63
C LEU A 197 -18.78 7.10 7.56
N VAL A 198 -18.22 5.91 7.62
CA VAL A 198 -18.99 4.65 7.57
C VAL A 198 -19.42 4.22 8.97
N LEU A 199 -18.53 4.36 9.95
CA LEU A 199 -18.80 3.95 11.32
C LEU A 199 -18.13 4.94 12.29
N PRO A 200 -18.93 5.73 13.07
CA PRO A 200 -18.36 6.60 14.09
C PRO A 200 -17.86 5.80 15.30
N ILE A 201 -16.77 6.22 15.89
CA ILE A 201 -16.32 5.76 17.21
C ILE A 201 -17.04 6.60 18.26
N THR A 202 -17.93 5.97 19.00
CA THR A 202 -18.71 6.64 20.05
C THR A 202 -18.29 6.24 21.46
N ASP A 203 -17.48 5.20 21.59
CA ASP A 203 -17.11 4.66 22.90
C ASP A 203 -16.02 5.51 23.55
N GLN A 204 -16.39 6.13 24.66
CA GLN A 204 -15.50 6.85 25.55
C GLN A 204 -15.45 6.12 26.90
N TRP A 205 -14.25 5.93 27.43
CA TRP A 205 -14.05 5.39 28.77
C TRP A 205 -13.03 6.22 29.53
N GLN A 206 -13.15 6.24 30.84
CA GLN A 206 -12.23 6.96 31.72
C GLN A 206 -11.15 6.02 32.25
N LEU A 207 -9.91 6.39 32.03
CA LEU A 207 -8.77 5.79 32.70
C LEU A 207 -8.09 6.88 33.58
N ASN A 208 -8.11 6.69 34.89
CA ASN A 208 -7.47 7.62 35.83
C ASN A 208 -7.89 9.10 35.65
N SER A 209 -9.17 9.37 35.50
CA SER A 209 -9.74 10.70 35.30
C SER A 209 -9.39 11.36 33.93
N VAL A 210 -8.80 10.62 33.02
CA VAL A 210 -8.59 11.04 31.64
C VAL A 210 -9.61 10.37 30.74
N ASN A 211 -10.33 11.16 29.94
CA ASN A 211 -11.20 10.61 28.90
C ASN A 211 -10.33 10.01 27.78
N VAL A 212 -10.44 8.72 27.58
CA VAL A 212 -9.75 8.01 26.51
C VAL A 212 -10.80 7.69 25.44
N VAL A 213 -10.63 8.21 24.25
CA VAL A 213 -11.40 7.79 23.07
C VAL A 213 -10.73 6.56 22.50
N ARG A 214 -11.45 5.45 22.43
CA ARG A 214 -10.94 4.23 21.79
C ARG A 214 -10.82 4.46 20.28
N GLY A 215 -9.62 4.29 19.74
CA GLY A 215 -9.45 4.14 18.29
C GLY A 215 -9.74 2.69 17.88
N TYR A 216 -10.42 2.49 16.77
CA TYR A 216 -10.41 1.17 16.13
C TYR A 216 -9.01 0.93 15.58
N SER A 217 -8.28 0.00 16.18
CA SER A 217 -6.85 -0.12 15.91
C SER A 217 -6.52 -1.08 14.76
N GLN A 218 -7.46 -1.92 14.37
CA GLN A 218 -7.21 -2.90 13.30
C GLN A 218 -8.50 -3.16 12.53
N LEU A 219 -8.44 -2.85 11.24
CA LEU A 219 -9.38 -3.35 10.27
C LEU A 219 -8.82 -4.67 9.74
N SER A 220 -9.67 -5.66 9.55
CA SER A 220 -9.34 -6.89 8.85
C SER A 220 -10.51 -7.29 7.98
N TYR A 221 -10.20 -8.01 6.91
CA TYR A 221 -11.19 -8.46 5.96
C TYR A 221 -11.19 -10.00 5.94
N TYR A 222 -12.39 -10.58 6.06
CA TYR A 222 -12.59 -12.02 5.94
C TYR A 222 -14.00 -12.30 5.38
N ASP A 223 -14.08 -13.17 4.41
CA ASP A 223 -15.35 -13.66 3.81
C ASP A 223 -16.37 -12.56 3.45
N GLY A 224 -15.91 -11.51 2.77
CA GLY A 224 -16.78 -10.43 2.32
C GLY A 224 -17.19 -9.42 3.39
N MET A 225 -16.62 -9.50 4.58
CA MET A 225 -16.92 -8.60 5.69
C MET A 225 -15.68 -7.90 6.20
N LEU A 226 -15.83 -6.62 6.53
CA LEU A 226 -14.81 -5.82 7.19
C LEU A 226 -14.99 -5.97 8.71
N TYR A 227 -13.99 -6.53 9.37
CA TYR A 227 -13.96 -6.67 10.83
C TYR A 227 -13.14 -5.55 11.44
N TYR A 228 -13.50 -5.14 12.64
CA TYR A 228 -12.77 -4.16 13.42
C TYR A 228 -12.77 -4.55 14.90
N ASN A 229 -11.69 -4.20 15.60
CA ASN A 229 -11.60 -4.34 17.04
C ASN A 229 -12.05 -3.05 17.72
N THR A 230 -12.92 -3.18 18.72
CA THR A 230 -13.37 -2.07 19.60
C THR A 230 -12.59 -2.02 20.89
#